data_3792d499518722ee7d6ddb93bb2fcb3d
#
_entry.id   3792d499518722ee7d6ddb93bb2fcb3d
#
_cell.length_a   1.000
_cell.length_b   1.000
_cell.length_c   1.000
_cell.angle_alpha   90.00
_cell.angle_beta   90.00
_cell.angle_gamma   90.00
#
_symmetry.space_group_name_H-M   'P 1'
#
loop_
_entity.id
_entity.type
_entity.pdbx_description
1 polymer ?
#
loop_
_entity_poly.entity_id
_entity_poly.type
_entity_poly.pdbx_seq_one_letter_code
_entity_poly.pdbx_strand_id
1 'polypeptide(L)'
;DTDELKVAFAFLLSMPGAPFIYYGDEIGMRYVEGLTSVEGGYGRTGSRTPMQWDDSLSAGFSAARKDKYYIALDESADRPNAKTQSEQEDSLRSEVKRLIAFRKANPALQSKGEISFVSDDYPLVYKRTSAEQEITVIINPGADAVTVPNVNGKVLYTVGGSAVVEKGIVKADGCTAVFVG
;
A
#
# COMPACT_ATOMS: atom_id res chain seq x y z
N ASP A 1 3.78 10.80 0.62
CA ASP A 1 4.60 10.34 -0.49
C ASP A 1 4.07 9.02 -1.04
N THR A 2 4.17 8.82 -2.37
CA THR A 2 3.65 7.61 -3.03
C THR A 2 4.45 6.36 -2.62
N ASP A 3 5.75 6.49 -2.40
CA ASP A 3 6.59 5.36 -2.01
C ASP A 3 6.31 4.93 -0.58
N GLU A 4 6.04 5.85 0.32
CA GLU A 4 5.56 5.53 1.68
C GLU A 4 4.22 4.77 1.64
N LEU A 5 3.31 5.16 0.76
CA LEU A 5 2.04 4.44 0.58
C LEU A 5 2.25 3.02 0.05
N LYS A 6 3.19 2.81 -0.89
CA LYS A 6 3.54 1.47 -1.37
C LYS A 6 4.06 0.59 -0.23
N VAL A 7 4.94 1.11 0.62
CA VAL A 7 5.46 0.40 1.81
C VAL A 7 4.35 0.10 2.81
N ALA A 8 3.43 1.05 3.05
CA ALA A 8 2.27 0.84 3.90
C ALA A 8 1.35 -0.28 3.37
N PHE A 9 1.13 -0.34 2.05
CA PHE A 9 0.39 -1.44 1.42
C PHE A 9 1.13 -2.78 1.51
N ALA A 10 2.46 -2.79 1.40
CA ALA A 10 3.26 -4.00 1.62
C ALA A 10 3.07 -4.54 3.04
N PHE A 11 3.08 -3.67 4.05
CA PHE A 11 2.75 -4.02 5.42
C PHE A 11 1.32 -4.58 5.54
N LEU A 12 0.30 -3.82 5.10
CA LEU A 12 -1.10 -4.23 5.16
C LEU A 12 -1.33 -5.60 4.50
N LEU A 13 -0.81 -5.78 3.29
CA LEU A 13 -1.03 -6.98 2.49
C LEU A 13 -0.16 -8.17 2.92
N SER A 14 0.80 -7.99 3.81
CA SER A 14 1.56 -9.08 4.43
C SER A 14 1.05 -9.49 5.81
N MET A 15 0.13 -8.74 6.42
CA MET A 15 -0.50 -9.10 7.69
C MET A 15 -1.44 -10.31 7.56
N PRO A 16 -1.63 -11.11 8.65
CA PRO A 16 -2.63 -12.19 8.67
C PRO A 16 -4.06 -11.64 8.60
N GLY A 17 -5.01 -12.52 8.35
CA GLY A 17 -6.42 -12.14 8.27
C GLY A 17 -6.82 -11.59 6.88
N ALA A 18 -7.90 -10.84 6.83
CA ALA A 18 -8.45 -10.25 5.61
C ALA A 18 -8.12 -8.75 5.57
N PRO A 19 -7.22 -8.31 4.68
CA PRO A 19 -6.93 -6.88 4.53
C PRO A 19 -8.14 -6.15 3.94
N PHE A 20 -8.44 -4.98 4.48
CA PHE A 20 -9.45 -4.07 3.95
C PHE A 20 -8.77 -2.93 3.20
N ILE A 21 -9.19 -2.71 1.97
CA ILE A 21 -8.80 -1.56 1.15
C ILE A 21 -10.07 -0.74 0.93
N TYR A 22 -10.08 0.51 1.41
CA TYR A 22 -11.19 1.41 1.13
C TYR A 22 -11.01 2.01 -0.27
N TYR A 23 -12.11 2.29 -0.98
CA TYR A 23 -12.01 2.82 -2.34
C TYR A 23 -11.20 4.12 -2.36
N GLY A 24 -10.30 4.22 -3.31
CA GLY A 24 -9.40 5.35 -3.47
C GLY A 24 -8.06 5.24 -2.74
N ASP A 25 -7.94 4.39 -1.71
CA ASP A 25 -6.66 4.14 -1.05
C ASP A 25 -5.63 3.62 -2.07
N GLU A 26 -6.07 2.72 -2.96
CA GLU A 26 -5.23 2.08 -3.98
C GLU A 26 -4.69 3.03 -5.06
N ILE A 27 -5.23 4.24 -5.14
CA ILE A 27 -4.74 5.31 -6.01
C ILE A 27 -4.19 6.50 -5.23
N GLY A 28 -4.21 6.44 -3.89
CA GLY A 28 -3.72 7.51 -3.02
C GLY A 28 -4.61 8.74 -3.02
N MET A 29 -5.94 8.59 -3.02
CA MET A 29 -6.86 9.71 -2.84
C MET A 29 -6.59 10.42 -1.52
N ARG A 30 -6.59 11.74 -1.57
CA ARG A 30 -6.23 12.58 -0.44
C ARG A 30 -7.45 12.94 0.41
N TYR A 31 -7.22 13.20 1.69
CA TYR A 31 -8.19 13.88 2.52
C TYR A 31 -8.34 15.33 2.05
N VAL A 32 -9.56 15.78 1.83
CA VAL A 32 -9.88 17.16 1.45
C VAL A 32 -10.49 17.88 2.66
N GLU A 33 -9.76 18.85 3.18
CA GLU A 33 -10.20 19.61 4.36
C GLU A 33 -11.42 20.50 4.09
N GLY A 34 -12.21 20.73 5.13
CA GLY A 34 -13.32 21.70 5.11
C GLY A 34 -14.54 21.24 4.31
N LEU A 35 -14.55 20.01 3.78
CA LEU A 35 -15.72 19.52 3.04
C LEU A 35 -16.92 19.23 3.97
N THR A 36 -18.10 19.55 3.45
CA THR A 36 -19.37 19.14 4.04
C THR A 36 -20.12 18.22 3.06
N SER A 37 -20.84 17.24 3.60
CA SER A 37 -21.81 16.46 2.86
C SER A 37 -23.20 17.10 2.92
N VAL A 38 -24.15 16.53 2.21
CA VAL A 38 -25.57 16.92 2.32
C VAL A 38 -26.09 16.84 3.78
N GLU A 39 -25.52 15.93 4.58
CA GLU A 39 -25.87 15.76 6.01
C GLU A 39 -25.02 16.59 6.97
N GLY A 40 -24.06 17.36 6.50
CA GLY A 40 -23.17 18.19 7.31
C GLY A 40 -21.69 17.80 7.21
N GLY A 41 -20.87 18.46 8.02
CA GLY A 41 -19.42 18.25 8.09
C GLY A 41 -19.05 17.36 9.28
N TYR A 42 -18.30 16.31 9.00
CA TYR A 42 -17.74 15.40 10.00
C TYR A 42 -16.24 15.20 9.74
N GLY A 43 -15.47 14.85 10.75
CA GLY A 43 -14.04 14.63 10.62
C GLY A 43 -13.62 13.58 9.55
N ARG A 44 -14.55 12.73 9.13
CA ARG A 44 -14.35 11.74 8.07
C ARG A 44 -14.82 12.18 6.68
N THR A 45 -15.47 13.33 6.54
CA THR A 45 -16.11 13.75 5.28
C THR A 45 -15.08 13.90 4.16
N GLY A 46 -13.94 14.49 4.44
CA GLY A 46 -12.89 14.72 3.46
C GLY A 46 -12.22 13.46 2.90
N SER A 47 -12.28 12.32 3.61
CA SER A 47 -11.79 11.04 3.12
C SER A 47 -12.82 10.24 2.30
N ARG A 48 -14.00 10.81 2.05
CA ARG A 48 -15.11 10.14 1.37
C ARG A 48 -15.56 10.87 0.09
N THR A 49 -14.65 11.62 -0.50
CA THR A 49 -14.88 12.25 -1.81
C THR A 49 -15.20 11.22 -2.87
N PRO A 50 -15.97 11.56 -3.91
CA PRO A 50 -16.25 10.64 -5.00
C PRO A 50 -14.99 10.04 -5.62
N MET A 51 -15.07 8.75 -5.97
CA MET A 51 -13.95 8.02 -6.60
C MET A 51 -13.47 8.72 -7.86
N GLN A 52 -12.16 8.82 -8.01
CA GLN A 52 -11.48 9.47 -9.13
C GLN A 52 -11.10 8.43 -10.18
N TRP A 53 -11.99 8.20 -11.15
CA TRP A 53 -11.81 7.20 -12.20
C TRP A 53 -10.90 7.68 -13.32
N ASP A 54 -11.06 8.95 -13.74
CA ASP A 54 -10.31 9.57 -14.84
C ASP A 54 -10.10 11.08 -14.63
N ASP A 55 -9.54 11.75 -15.63
CA ASP A 55 -9.23 13.18 -15.62
C ASP A 55 -10.39 14.07 -16.10
N SER A 56 -11.54 13.52 -16.42
CA SER A 56 -12.71 14.28 -16.85
C SER A 56 -13.24 15.23 -15.77
N LEU A 57 -14.10 16.16 -16.16
CA LEU A 57 -14.67 17.19 -15.27
C LEU A 57 -15.33 16.61 -14.02
N SER A 58 -15.94 15.44 -14.13
CA SER A 58 -16.60 14.72 -13.01
C SER A 58 -15.78 13.55 -12.51
N ALA A 59 -14.49 13.49 -12.84
CA ALA A 59 -13.59 12.39 -12.53
C ALA A 59 -14.14 11.00 -12.93
N GLY A 60 -14.98 10.93 -13.97
CA GLY A 60 -15.66 9.69 -14.37
C GLY A 60 -16.67 9.17 -13.34
N PHE A 61 -16.94 9.93 -12.29
CA PHE A 61 -17.78 9.47 -11.17
C PHE A 61 -19.28 9.48 -11.53
N SER A 62 -19.76 10.57 -12.15
CA SER A 62 -21.20 10.74 -12.41
C SER A 62 -21.45 11.70 -13.57
N ALA A 63 -22.54 11.46 -14.29
CA ALA A 63 -23.10 12.41 -15.26
C ALA A 63 -24.02 13.46 -14.62
N ALA A 64 -24.27 13.39 -13.32
CA ALA A 64 -25.05 14.38 -12.60
C ALA A 64 -24.31 15.73 -12.54
N ARG A 65 -25.07 16.82 -12.35
CA ARG A 65 -24.47 18.13 -12.10
C ARG A 65 -23.74 18.11 -10.76
N LYS A 66 -22.59 18.80 -10.65
CA LYS A 66 -21.76 18.87 -9.43
C LYS A 66 -22.53 19.34 -8.19
N ASP A 67 -23.51 20.25 -8.35
CA ASP A 67 -24.38 20.74 -7.26
C ASP A 67 -25.34 19.67 -6.69
N LYS A 68 -25.38 18.49 -7.30
CA LYS A 68 -26.16 17.32 -6.86
C LYS A 68 -25.34 16.23 -6.20
N TYR A 69 -24.04 16.43 -6.07
CA TYR A 69 -23.19 15.43 -5.40
C TYR A 69 -23.43 15.46 -3.90
N TYR A 70 -23.41 14.30 -3.29
CA TYR A 70 -23.51 14.17 -1.83
C TYR A 70 -22.34 14.80 -1.10
N ILE A 71 -21.13 14.64 -1.66
CA ILE A 71 -19.89 15.31 -1.24
C ILE A 71 -19.21 15.82 -2.52
N ALA A 72 -18.57 16.98 -2.44
CA ALA A 72 -17.83 17.54 -3.56
C ALA A 72 -16.63 16.67 -3.95
N LEU A 73 -16.22 16.75 -5.21
CA LEU A 73 -14.98 16.16 -5.71
C LEU A 73 -13.74 16.89 -5.14
N ASP A 74 -12.62 16.18 -5.10
CA ASP A 74 -11.33 16.84 -5.06
C ASP A 74 -11.10 17.56 -6.40
N GLU A 75 -11.04 18.89 -6.37
CA GLU A 75 -10.86 19.73 -7.57
C GLU A 75 -9.39 20.10 -7.82
N SER A 76 -8.44 19.55 -7.05
CA SER A 76 -7.02 19.81 -7.25
C SER A 76 -6.56 19.31 -8.62
N ALA A 77 -5.67 20.09 -9.25
CA ALA A 77 -5.19 19.80 -10.62
C ALA A 77 -4.34 18.52 -10.67
N ASP A 78 -3.73 18.14 -9.57
CA ASP A 78 -2.85 16.98 -9.42
C ASP A 78 -3.54 15.81 -8.69
N ARG A 79 -4.87 15.78 -8.66
CA ARG A 79 -5.61 14.68 -8.06
C ARG A 79 -5.29 13.36 -8.75
N PRO A 80 -5.04 12.28 -7.99
CA PRO A 80 -4.79 10.97 -8.58
C PRO A 80 -6.06 10.42 -9.25
N ASN A 81 -5.89 9.58 -10.27
CA ASN A 81 -7.02 8.87 -10.87
C ASN A 81 -6.64 7.45 -11.32
N ALA A 82 -7.65 6.58 -11.34
CA ALA A 82 -7.45 5.16 -11.61
C ALA A 82 -7.00 4.89 -13.05
N LYS A 83 -7.48 5.65 -14.03
CA LYS A 83 -7.13 5.48 -15.45
C LYS A 83 -5.65 5.74 -15.67
N THR A 84 -5.17 6.91 -15.30
CA THR A 84 -3.74 7.29 -15.47
C THR A 84 -2.83 6.29 -14.77
N GLN A 85 -3.16 5.91 -13.53
CA GLN A 85 -2.34 4.94 -12.79
C GLN A 85 -2.42 3.52 -13.35
N SER A 86 -3.46 3.17 -14.09
CA SER A 86 -3.54 1.87 -14.79
C SER A 86 -2.58 1.75 -15.96
N GLU A 87 -2.16 2.88 -16.52
CA GLU A 87 -1.25 2.99 -17.67
C GLU A 87 0.22 3.12 -17.24
N GLN A 88 0.48 3.28 -15.93
CA GLN A 88 1.81 3.47 -15.34
C GLN A 88 2.22 2.24 -14.53
N GLU A 89 3.33 1.60 -14.91
CA GLU A 89 3.81 0.38 -14.26
C GLU A 89 4.23 0.60 -12.80
N ASP A 90 4.82 1.74 -12.48
CA ASP A 90 5.34 2.11 -11.16
C ASP A 90 4.35 2.88 -10.29
N SER A 91 3.10 3.04 -10.75
CA SER A 91 2.05 3.69 -9.96
C SER A 91 1.71 2.92 -8.67
N LEU A 92 1.13 3.63 -7.69
CA LEU A 92 0.61 3.00 -6.47
C LEU A 92 -0.39 1.89 -6.79
N ARG A 93 -1.33 2.14 -7.71
CA ARG A 93 -2.35 1.17 -8.12
C ARG A 93 -1.73 -0.10 -8.72
N SER A 94 -0.72 0.06 -9.56
CA SER A 94 -0.01 -1.08 -10.16
C SER A 94 0.74 -1.87 -9.11
N GLU A 95 1.37 -1.20 -8.13
CA GLU A 95 2.04 -1.85 -7.02
C GLU A 95 1.07 -2.62 -6.12
N VAL A 96 -0.05 -2.01 -5.73
CA VAL A 96 -1.10 -2.69 -4.95
C VAL A 96 -1.61 -3.94 -5.66
N LYS A 97 -1.81 -3.87 -6.98
CA LYS A 97 -2.20 -5.03 -7.79
C LYS A 97 -1.15 -6.14 -7.75
N ARG A 98 0.15 -5.79 -7.87
CA ARG A 98 1.27 -6.76 -7.77
C ARG A 98 1.33 -7.39 -6.38
N LEU A 99 1.22 -6.59 -5.32
CA LEU A 99 1.21 -7.06 -3.93
C LEU A 99 0.05 -8.02 -3.64
N ILE A 100 -1.14 -7.75 -4.17
CA ILE A 100 -2.29 -8.66 -4.05
C ILE A 100 -1.99 -9.99 -4.76
N ALA A 101 -1.41 -9.94 -5.95
CA ALA A 101 -1.02 -11.15 -6.68
C ALA A 101 0.08 -11.93 -5.93
N PHE A 102 1.08 -11.23 -5.41
CA PHE A 102 2.15 -11.81 -4.60
C PHE A 102 1.60 -12.49 -3.34
N ARG A 103 0.71 -11.81 -2.59
CA ARG A 103 0.03 -12.41 -1.43
C ARG A 103 -0.72 -13.69 -1.79
N LYS A 104 -1.47 -13.70 -2.91
CA LYS A 104 -2.23 -14.86 -3.36
C LYS A 104 -1.34 -16.03 -3.77
N ALA A 105 -0.17 -15.76 -4.31
CA ALA A 105 0.79 -16.76 -4.74
C ALA A 105 1.63 -17.36 -3.59
N ASN A 106 1.62 -16.74 -2.40
CA ASN A 106 2.44 -17.15 -1.27
C ASN A 106 1.58 -17.60 -0.08
N PRO A 107 1.46 -18.92 0.20
CA PRO A 107 0.63 -19.45 1.28
C PRO A 107 0.91 -18.83 2.66
N ALA A 108 2.19 -18.56 2.96
CA ALA A 108 2.59 -17.93 4.22
C ALA A 108 1.97 -16.53 4.42
N LEU A 109 1.71 -15.78 3.35
CA LEU A 109 1.12 -14.43 3.43
C LEU A 109 -0.41 -14.43 3.48
N GLN A 110 -1.06 -15.59 3.26
CA GLN A 110 -2.52 -15.68 3.24
C GLN A 110 -3.12 -15.58 4.64
N SER A 111 -4.45 -15.55 4.74
CA SER A 111 -5.19 -15.26 5.97
C SER A 111 -4.89 -16.20 7.12
N LYS A 112 -4.59 -17.47 6.83
CA LYS A 112 -4.29 -18.52 7.82
C LYS A 112 -2.80 -18.64 8.17
N GLY A 113 -1.93 -17.92 7.48
CA GLY A 113 -0.51 -17.90 7.80
C GLY A 113 -0.28 -17.29 9.19
N GLU A 114 0.57 -17.92 9.96
CA GLU A 114 0.98 -17.44 11.28
C GLU A 114 1.92 -16.23 11.16
N ILE A 115 2.02 -15.44 12.21
CA ILE A 115 2.94 -14.32 12.32
C ILE A 115 3.74 -14.44 13.61
N SER A 116 5.06 -14.17 13.51
CA SER A 116 5.93 -14.02 14.68
C SER A 116 6.86 -12.84 14.47
N PHE A 117 6.90 -11.92 15.43
CA PHE A 117 7.78 -10.76 15.37
C PHE A 117 9.21 -11.16 15.76
N VAL A 118 10.18 -10.70 14.95
CA VAL A 118 11.62 -10.84 15.19
C VAL A 118 12.16 -9.55 15.81
N SER A 119 11.67 -8.41 15.34
CA SER A 119 11.91 -7.09 15.90
C SER A 119 10.65 -6.26 15.77
N ASP A 120 10.26 -5.56 16.84
CA ASP A 120 9.15 -4.62 16.93
C ASP A 120 9.61 -3.15 16.88
N ASP A 121 10.93 -2.95 16.67
CA ASP A 121 11.56 -1.65 16.46
C ASP A 121 11.85 -1.45 14.95
N TYR A 122 12.50 -0.34 14.59
CA TYR A 122 12.87 -0.05 13.19
C TYR A 122 14.20 -0.69 12.79
N PRO A 123 14.25 -1.37 11.63
CA PRO A 123 13.11 -1.76 10.80
C PRO A 123 12.23 -2.80 11.48
N LEU A 124 10.92 -2.78 11.21
CA LEU A 124 10.01 -3.82 11.68
C LEU A 124 10.30 -5.12 10.94
N VAL A 125 10.58 -6.19 11.69
CA VAL A 125 10.92 -7.51 11.13
C VAL A 125 10.00 -8.57 11.72
N TYR A 126 9.32 -9.32 10.86
CA TYR A 126 8.50 -10.45 11.26
C TYR A 126 8.54 -11.59 10.26
N LYS A 127 8.18 -12.76 10.71
CA LYS A 127 8.02 -13.96 9.88
C LYS A 127 6.55 -14.25 9.65
N ARG A 128 6.24 -14.66 8.46
CA ARG A 128 4.96 -15.25 8.07
C ARG A 128 5.20 -16.70 7.72
N THR A 129 4.44 -17.59 8.34
CA THR A 129 4.67 -19.04 8.23
C THR A 129 3.38 -19.78 7.90
N SER A 130 3.49 -20.72 6.97
CA SER A 130 2.47 -21.73 6.68
C SER A 130 3.11 -23.12 6.78
N ALA A 131 2.34 -24.19 6.58
CA ALA A 131 2.88 -25.54 6.55
C ALA A 131 3.95 -25.77 5.44
N GLU A 132 3.93 -24.94 4.39
CA GLU A 132 4.75 -25.14 3.19
C GLU A 132 5.79 -24.04 2.97
N GLN A 133 5.68 -22.91 3.70
CA GLN A 133 6.48 -21.72 3.38
C GLN A 133 6.72 -20.87 4.62
N GLU A 134 7.93 -20.33 4.72
CA GLU A 134 8.28 -19.24 5.63
C GLU A 134 8.76 -18.04 4.82
N ILE A 135 8.28 -16.84 5.14
CA ILE A 135 8.73 -15.58 4.55
C ILE A 135 9.09 -14.62 5.68
N THR A 136 10.31 -14.13 5.68
CA THR A 136 10.72 -13.00 6.51
C THR A 136 10.35 -11.71 5.79
N VAL A 137 9.61 -10.86 6.48
CA VAL A 137 9.18 -9.55 6.00
C VAL A 137 9.91 -8.47 6.77
N ILE A 138 10.52 -7.54 6.05
CA ILE A 138 11.24 -6.40 6.60
C ILE A 138 10.55 -5.14 6.09
N ILE A 139 10.09 -4.29 7.00
CA ILE A 139 9.43 -3.01 6.67
C ILE A 139 10.32 -1.89 7.18
N ASN A 140 10.87 -1.13 6.26
CA ASN A 140 11.68 0.07 6.53
C ASN A 140 10.99 1.31 5.94
N PRO A 141 10.12 2.01 6.69
CA PRO A 141 9.50 3.24 6.21
C PRO A 141 10.41 4.47 6.35
N GLY A 142 11.56 4.34 7.03
CA GLY A 142 12.54 5.41 7.19
C GLY A 142 13.30 5.72 5.90
N ALA A 143 13.89 6.92 5.83
CA ALA A 143 14.67 7.36 4.68
C ALA A 143 16.05 6.70 4.58
N ASP A 144 16.58 6.21 5.70
CA ASP A 144 17.92 5.62 5.76
C ASP A 144 17.90 4.14 5.41
N ALA A 145 18.98 3.67 4.78
CA ALA A 145 19.20 2.26 4.53
C ALA A 145 19.40 1.47 5.84
N VAL A 146 18.92 0.23 5.85
CA VAL A 146 18.99 -0.65 7.03
C VAL A 146 19.73 -1.95 6.73
N THR A 147 20.25 -2.55 7.81
CA THR A 147 20.89 -3.86 7.76
C THR A 147 20.26 -4.79 8.79
N VAL A 148 19.74 -5.93 8.33
CA VAL A 148 19.07 -6.92 9.18
C VAL A 148 19.87 -8.23 9.15
N PRO A 149 20.50 -8.64 10.28
CA PRO A 149 21.23 -9.90 10.36
C PRO A 149 20.32 -11.12 10.56
N ASN A 150 20.88 -12.30 10.38
CA ASN A 150 20.25 -13.61 10.62
C ASN A 150 19.01 -13.86 9.73
N VAL A 151 19.01 -13.33 8.52
CA VAL A 151 17.98 -13.60 7.50
C VAL A 151 18.63 -14.35 6.35
N ASN A 152 18.27 -15.62 6.21
CA ASN A 152 18.76 -16.49 5.12
C ASN A 152 17.66 -16.66 4.08
N GLY A 153 18.06 -16.89 2.84
CA GLY A 153 17.15 -17.07 1.71
C GLY A 153 17.48 -16.13 0.56
N LYS A 154 16.51 -15.89 -0.28
CA LYS A 154 16.62 -14.94 -1.40
C LYS A 154 15.48 -13.92 -1.35
N VAL A 155 15.73 -12.76 -1.91
CA VAL A 155 14.67 -11.75 -2.08
C VAL A 155 13.62 -12.31 -3.04
N LEU A 156 12.40 -12.46 -2.57
CA LEU A 156 11.23 -12.87 -3.35
C LEU A 156 10.53 -11.68 -3.99
N TYR A 157 10.47 -10.58 -3.24
CA TYR A 157 9.82 -9.34 -3.67
C TYR A 157 10.37 -8.15 -2.90
N THR A 158 10.41 -7.01 -3.57
CA THR A 158 10.81 -5.72 -2.98
C THR A 158 9.83 -4.64 -3.41
N VAL A 159 9.48 -3.76 -2.50
CA VAL A 159 8.63 -2.57 -2.74
C VAL A 159 9.42 -1.33 -2.35
N GLY A 160 9.38 -0.31 -3.17
CA GLY A 160 10.17 0.91 -2.99
C GLY A 160 11.59 0.73 -3.51
N GLY A 161 12.60 0.91 -2.66
CA GLY A 161 14.03 0.81 -3.01
C GLY A 161 14.51 -0.62 -3.32
N SER A 162 15.81 -0.81 -3.30
CA SER A 162 16.47 -2.08 -3.57
C SER A 162 16.80 -2.83 -2.28
N ALA A 163 16.92 -4.14 -2.38
CA ALA A 163 17.42 -4.98 -1.28
C ALA A 163 18.26 -6.15 -1.81
N VAL A 164 19.24 -6.57 -1.00
CA VAL A 164 20.07 -7.74 -1.28
C VAL A 164 20.21 -8.61 -0.02
N VAL A 165 20.34 -9.92 -0.22
CA VAL A 165 20.67 -10.88 0.84
C VAL A 165 22.06 -11.42 0.59
N GLU A 166 22.99 -11.20 1.52
CA GLU A 166 24.37 -11.68 1.45
C GLU A 166 24.81 -12.26 2.79
N LYS A 167 25.22 -13.53 2.78
CA LYS A 167 25.76 -14.24 3.97
C LYS A 167 24.86 -14.13 5.22
N GLY A 168 23.55 -14.23 5.04
CA GLY A 168 22.57 -14.14 6.12
C GLY A 168 22.30 -12.73 6.61
N ILE A 169 22.64 -11.73 5.81
CA ILE A 169 22.39 -10.31 6.10
C ILE A 169 21.57 -9.72 4.96
N VAL A 170 20.45 -9.08 5.29
CA VAL A 170 19.68 -8.25 4.35
C VAL A 170 20.15 -6.82 4.47
N LYS A 171 20.48 -6.21 3.35
CA LYS A 171 20.68 -4.76 3.23
C LYS A 171 19.55 -4.23 2.38
N ALA A 172 18.84 -3.23 2.86
CA ALA A 172 17.72 -2.61 2.17
C ALA A 172 17.85 -1.09 2.19
N ASP A 173 17.44 -0.46 1.10
CA ASP A 173 17.40 1.00 0.99
C ASP A 173 16.35 1.59 1.95
N GLY A 174 16.33 2.93 2.08
CA GLY A 174 15.27 3.66 2.75
C GLY A 174 13.93 3.50 2.03
N CYS A 175 12.84 3.69 2.74
CA CYS A 175 11.48 3.56 2.24
C CYS A 175 11.23 2.25 1.45
N THR A 176 11.55 1.10 2.07
CA THR A 176 11.56 -0.20 1.38
C THR A 176 10.85 -1.26 2.23
N ALA A 177 10.08 -2.12 1.57
CA ALA A 177 9.62 -3.38 2.13
C ALA A 177 10.24 -4.56 1.38
N VAL A 178 10.75 -5.54 2.12
CA VAL A 178 11.47 -6.71 1.55
C VAL A 178 10.84 -8.00 2.03
N PHE A 179 10.67 -8.93 1.11
CA PHE A 179 10.18 -10.28 1.37
C PHE A 179 11.29 -11.28 1.03
N VAL A 180 11.71 -12.08 2.01
CA VAL A 180 12.79 -13.07 1.88
C VAL A 180 12.26 -14.44 2.22
N GLY A 181 12.50 -15.43 1.32
CA GLY A 181 12.11 -16.82 1.52
C GLY A 181 13.07 -17.80 0.91
#